data_571aa6398bbffb1ce5967560ff888d04
#
_entry.id   571aa6398bbffb1ce5967560ff888d04
#
_cell.length_a   1.000
_cell.length_b   1.000
_cell.length_c   1.000
_cell.angle_alpha   90.00
_cell.angle_beta   90.00
_cell.angle_gamma   90.00
#
_symmetry.space_group_name_H-M   'P 1'
#
loop_
_entity.id
_entity.type
_entity.pdbx_description
1 polymer ?
#
loop_
_entity_poly.entity_id
_entity_poly.type
_entity_poly.pdbx_seq_one_letter_code
_entity_poly.pdbx_strand_id
1 'polypeptide(L)'
;IWPSPDNTRVVFDMKSAPEFTYFTLKNPLRLVIDLNNTSDTAKLSGIENSGDLIKKLRYSTPKNKSSARVVVELNRNTKPSLFAVTPDGAYGHRLVVDLPDSPPKPSPTLSASASTGSVVIDDSTSARDRDIIVAIDAGHGGHDPGSIGPAGTYEKHITLSIAKKLEDMINRERGMRAIMTRGDDYYVSPNRRPEIAREKKADLLISIHADAFSQPQPRGGSVWVLS
;
A
#
# COMPACT_ATOMS: atom_id res chain seq x y z
N ILE A 1 -5.07 -9.71 8.34
CA ILE A 1 -5.76 -8.46 7.95
C ILE A 1 -4.88 -7.30 8.37
N TRP A 2 -4.69 -6.34 7.48
CA TRP A 2 -3.78 -5.21 7.64
C TRP A 2 -4.52 -3.91 7.35
N PRO A 3 -5.09 -3.24 8.36
CA PRO A 3 -5.70 -1.93 8.17
C PRO A 3 -4.65 -0.84 7.96
N SER A 4 -4.98 0.12 7.14
CA SER A 4 -4.26 1.38 6.97
C SER A 4 -5.28 2.52 6.89
N PRO A 5 -4.87 3.79 6.98
CA PRO A 5 -5.83 4.91 7.00
C PRO A 5 -6.79 4.98 5.81
N ASP A 6 -6.36 4.50 4.64
CA ASP A 6 -7.12 4.61 3.38
C ASP A 6 -7.54 3.25 2.80
N ASN A 7 -7.12 2.14 3.40
CA ASN A 7 -7.31 0.81 2.83
C ASN A 7 -7.22 -0.28 3.89
N THR A 8 -8.03 -1.31 3.77
CA THR A 8 -7.87 -2.54 4.53
C THR A 8 -7.44 -3.65 3.59
N ARG A 9 -6.27 -4.25 3.85
CA ARG A 9 -5.73 -5.36 3.05
C ARG A 9 -5.95 -6.70 3.75
N VAL A 10 -6.50 -7.66 3.03
CA VAL A 10 -6.56 -9.07 3.46
C VAL A 10 -5.64 -9.89 2.57
N VAL A 11 -4.78 -10.70 3.17
CA VAL A 11 -3.86 -11.59 2.45
C VAL A 11 -4.19 -13.03 2.82
N PHE A 12 -4.32 -13.87 1.80
CA PHE A 12 -4.45 -15.30 1.94
C PHE A 12 -3.15 -15.94 1.43
N ASP A 13 -2.42 -16.60 2.34
CA ASP A 13 -1.27 -17.42 1.96
C ASP A 13 -1.77 -18.74 1.37
N MET A 14 -1.26 -19.09 0.18
CA MET A 14 -1.73 -20.21 -0.62
C MET A 14 -0.57 -21.19 -0.90
N LYS A 15 -0.86 -22.48 -0.95
CA LYS A 15 0.12 -23.51 -1.33
C LYS A 15 0.47 -23.50 -2.82
N SER A 16 -0.44 -23.01 -3.65
CA SER A 16 -0.30 -22.92 -5.11
C SER A 16 -0.82 -21.57 -5.63
N ALA A 17 -0.56 -21.27 -6.89
CA ALA A 17 -1.08 -20.06 -7.53
C ALA A 17 -2.60 -19.96 -7.35
N PRO A 18 -3.12 -18.84 -6.82
CA PRO A 18 -4.54 -18.69 -6.55
C PRO A 18 -5.34 -18.57 -7.85
N GLU A 19 -6.31 -19.47 -8.00
CA GLU A 19 -7.37 -19.36 -9.00
C GLU A 19 -8.64 -18.92 -8.29
N PHE A 20 -9.17 -17.76 -8.62
CA PHE A 20 -10.29 -17.19 -7.88
C PHE A 20 -11.28 -16.44 -8.78
N THR A 21 -12.51 -16.35 -8.30
CA THR A 21 -13.52 -15.42 -8.77
C THR A 21 -14.12 -14.69 -7.59
N TYR A 22 -14.63 -13.48 -7.81
CA TYR A 22 -15.27 -12.74 -6.74
C TYR A 22 -16.46 -11.91 -7.24
N PHE A 23 -17.35 -11.59 -6.32
CA PHE A 23 -18.48 -10.69 -6.54
C PHE A 23 -18.89 -10.00 -5.24
N THR A 24 -19.60 -8.91 -5.37
CA THR A 24 -20.12 -8.16 -4.21
C THR A 24 -21.64 -8.32 -4.10
N LEU A 25 -22.13 -8.36 -2.87
CA LEU A 25 -23.55 -8.40 -2.54
C LEU A 25 -23.92 -7.18 -1.69
N LYS A 26 -25.15 -6.70 -1.88
CA LYS A 26 -25.75 -5.64 -1.05
C LYS A 26 -26.79 -6.28 -0.11
N ASN A 27 -27.05 -5.62 1.03
CA ASN A 27 -28.10 -5.98 1.99
C ASN A 27 -27.96 -7.41 2.57
N PRO A 28 -27.00 -7.71 3.44
CA PRO A 28 -25.90 -6.85 3.90
C PRO A 28 -24.74 -6.79 2.90
N LEU A 29 -23.88 -5.79 3.06
CA LEU A 29 -22.70 -5.61 2.21
C LEU A 29 -21.70 -6.75 2.43
N ARG A 30 -21.34 -7.45 1.37
CA ARG A 30 -20.43 -8.59 1.41
C ARG A 30 -19.57 -8.66 0.14
N LEU A 31 -18.32 -8.98 0.31
CA LEU A 31 -17.46 -9.49 -0.74
C LEU A 31 -17.42 -11.01 -0.61
N VAL A 32 -17.74 -11.71 -1.68
CA VAL A 32 -17.70 -13.18 -1.77
C VAL A 32 -16.55 -13.55 -2.69
N ILE A 33 -15.66 -14.41 -2.21
CA ILE A 33 -14.47 -14.89 -2.94
C ILE A 33 -14.57 -16.40 -3.05
N ASP A 34 -14.60 -16.92 -4.26
CA ASP A 34 -14.52 -18.34 -4.57
C ASP A 34 -13.07 -18.68 -4.94
N LEU A 35 -12.44 -19.50 -4.11
CA LEU A 35 -11.09 -20.02 -4.33
C LEU A 35 -11.23 -21.40 -4.97
N ASN A 36 -10.81 -21.55 -6.22
CA ASN A 36 -10.83 -22.82 -6.94
C ASN A 36 -9.63 -23.67 -6.48
N ASN A 37 -9.73 -24.98 -6.66
CA ASN A 37 -8.66 -25.94 -6.33
C ASN A 37 -8.08 -25.80 -4.92
N THR A 38 -8.93 -25.35 -3.98
CA THR A 38 -8.58 -25.10 -2.58
C THR A 38 -9.51 -25.90 -1.67
N SER A 39 -9.03 -27.06 -1.19
CA SER A 39 -9.81 -27.93 -0.28
C SER A 39 -9.48 -27.65 1.20
N ASP A 40 -8.29 -27.16 1.48
CA ASP A 40 -7.82 -26.84 2.84
C ASP A 40 -8.33 -25.45 3.25
N THR A 41 -9.19 -25.43 4.26
CA THR A 41 -9.66 -24.19 4.86
C THR A 41 -8.84 -23.87 6.11
N ALA A 42 -8.06 -22.79 6.08
CA ALA A 42 -7.43 -22.26 7.28
C ALA A 42 -8.47 -21.86 8.32
N LYS A 43 -8.13 -21.93 9.60
CA LYS A 43 -9.01 -21.41 10.65
C LYS A 43 -9.10 -19.90 10.52
N LEU A 44 -10.28 -19.38 10.17
CA LEU A 44 -10.57 -17.94 10.17
C LEU A 44 -11.00 -17.43 11.56
N SER A 45 -11.09 -18.32 12.56
CA SER A 45 -11.38 -17.97 13.95
C SER A 45 -10.14 -17.40 14.62
N GLY A 46 -10.27 -16.23 15.27
CA GLY A 46 -9.15 -15.58 15.98
C GLY A 46 -8.35 -14.60 15.10
N ILE A 47 -8.80 -14.31 13.90
CA ILE A 47 -8.23 -13.22 13.12
C ILE A 47 -8.72 -11.92 13.75
N GLU A 48 -7.82 -11.22 14.42
CA GLU A 48 -8.11 -9.89 14.95
C GLU A 48 -8.40 -8.94 13.79
N ASN A 49 -9.58 -8.36 13.83
CA ASN A 49 -9.97 -7.31 12.91
C ASN A 49 -9.76 -5.96 13.60
N SER A 50 -8.63 -5.34 13.32
CA SER A 50 -8.26 -4.05 13.91
C SER A 50 -8.81 -2.84 13.15
N GLY A 51 -9.60 -3.07 12.08
CA GLY A 51 -10.15 -2.01 11.24
C GLY A 51 -11.67 -1.92 11.26
N ASP A 52 -12.22 -0.75 10.96
CA ASP A 52 -13.66 -0.49 10.95
C ASP A 52 -14.38 -0.99 9.70
N LEU A 53 -13.67 -1.35 8.64
CA LEU A 53 -14.27 -1.71 7.35
C LEU A 53 -14.83 -3.13 7.32
N ILE A 54 -14.08 -4.10 7.86
CA ILE A 54 -14.49 -5.50 7.87
C ILE A 54 -15.27 -5.80 9.15
N LYS A 55 -16.52 -6.21 8.99
CA LYS A 55 -17.37 -6.65 10.11
C LYS A 55 -17.04 -8.07 10.54
N LYS A 56 -16.88 -8.97 9.56
CA LYS A 56 -16.66 -10.40 9.81
C LYS A 56 -16.07 -11.09 8.60
N LEU A 57 -15.19 -12.05 8.88
CA LEU A 57 -14.66 -12.98 7.89
C LEU A 57 -15.15 -14.39 8.23
N ARG A 58 -15.68 -15.13 7.24
CA ARG A 58 -16.17 -16.50 7.46
C ARG A 58 -16.16 -17.33 6.18
N TYR A 59 -16.17 -18.63 6.34
CA TYR A 59 -16.46 -19.54 5.24
C TYR A 59 -17.97 -19.66 4.98
N SER A 60 -18.30 -20.05 3.77
CA SER A 60 -19.66 -20.37 3.34
C SER A 60 -19.63 -21.62 2.47
N THR A 61 -20.80 -22.13 2.10
CA THR A 61 -20.92 -23.30 1.23
C THR A 61 -20.20 -23.05 -0.09
N PRO A 62 -19.18 -23.86 -0.43
CA PRO A 62 -18.42 -23.68 -1.66
C PRO A 62 -19.24 -24.06 -2.88
N LYS A 63 -18.77 -23.63 -4.05
CA LYS A 63 -19.41 -23.90 -5.34
C LYS A 63 -19.33 -25.39 -5.72
N ASN A 64 -18.24 -26.04 -5.34
CA ASN A 64 -17.99 -27.46 -5.53
C ASN A 64 -17.08 -27.99 -4.41
N LYS A 65 -16.86 -29.33 -4.36
CA LYS A 65 -16.08 -30.00 -3.31
C LYS A 65 -14.58 -29.64 -3.31
N SER A 66 -14.06 -29.15 -4.42
CA SER A 66 -12.64 -28.76 -4.57
C SER A 66 -12.43 -27.24 -4.49
N SER A 67 -13.41 -26.49 -4.01
CA SER A 67 -13.32 -25.03 -3.85
C SER A 67 -13.61 -24.61 -2.41
N ALA A 68 -13.13 -23.45 -2.02
CA ALA A 68 -13.50 -22.79 -0.77
C ALA A 68 -14.18 -21.46 -1.08
N ARG A 69 -15.20 -21.12 -0.31
CA ARG A 69 -15.87 -19.83 -0.41
C ARG A 69 -15.65 -19.01 0.86
N VAL A 70 -15.02 -17.88 0.69
CA VAL A 70 -14.81 -16.89 1.75
C VAL A 70 -15.79 -15.73 1.60
N VAL A 71 -16.41 -15.34 2.68
CA VAL A 71 -17.32 -14.19 2.74
C VAL A 71 -16.74 -13.15 3.68
N VAL A 72 -16.47 -11.97 3.17
CA VAL A 72 -16.07 -10.78 3.92
C VAL A 72 -17.30 -9.90 4.08
N GLU A 73 -17.84 -9.82 5.30
CA GLU A 73 -18.93 -8.92 5.63
C GLU A 73 -18.36 -7.52 5.90
N LEU A 74 -18.97 -6.50 5.29
CA LEU A 74 -18.45 -5.14 5.29
C LEU A 74 -19.40 -4.19 6.01
N ASN A 75 -18.84 -3.23 6.74
CA ASN A 75 -19.61 -2.18 7.44
C ASN A 75 -20.00 -1.03 6.48
N ARG A 76 -19.25 -0.83 5.40
CA ARG A 76 -19.53 0.20 4.39
C ARG A 76 -19.15 -0.29 2.99
N ASN A 77 -19.66 0.39 1.97
CA ASN A 77 -19.41 0.02 0.59
C ASN A 77 -17.96 0.35 0.21
N THR A 78 -17.32 -0.57 -0.51
CA THR A 78 -15.98 -0.41 -1.05
C THR A 78 -15.91 -1.02 -2.46
N LYS A 79 -14.93 -0.62 -3.25
CA LYS A 79 -14.62 -1.23 -4.55
C LYS A 79 -13.40 -2.13 -4.39
N PRO A 80 -13.57 -3.43 -4.14
CA PRO A 80 -12.45 -4.34 -3.88
C PRO A 80 -11.58 -4.50 -5.13
N SER A 81 -10.27 -4.65 -4.90
CA SER A 81 -9.29 -5.06 -5.90
C SER A 81 -8.62 -6.34 -5.42
N LEU A 82 -8.65 -7.38 -6.24
CA LEU A 82 -8.07 -8.68 -5.93
C LEU A 82 -7.01 -9.04 -6.97
N PHE A 83 -5.86 -9.51 -6.52
CA PHE A 83 -4.78 -9.96 -7.38
C PHE A 83 -3.92 -11.04 -6.74
N ALA A 84 -3.37 -11.90 -7.60
CA ALA A 84 -2.42 -12.93 -7.19
C ALA A 84 -1.00 -12.37 -7.11
N VAL A 85 -0.26 -12.82 -6.10
CA VAL A 85 1.18 -12.53 -5.95
C VAL A 85 1.95 -13.83 -6.03
N THR A 86 2.95 -13.86 -6.90
CA THR A 86 3.86 -15.01 -7.05
C THR A 86 4.77 -15.16 -5.83
N PRO A 87 5.31 -16.36 -5.58
CA PRO A 87 6.30 -16.58 -4.52
C PRO A 87 7.50 -15.64 -4.67
N ASP A 88 7.92 -15.07 -3.55
CA ASP A 88 9.12 -14.25 -3.47
C ASP A 88 9.83 -14.48 -2.12
N GLY A 89 11.11 -14.86 -2.20
CA GLY A 89 11.91 -15.17 -1.02
C GLY A 89 11.29 -16.26 -0.14
N ALA A 90 10.99 -15.92 1.11
CA ALA A 90 10.39 -16.83 2.10
C ALA A 90 8.86 -16.97 1.98
N TYR A 91 8.24 -16.22 1.08
CA TYR A 91 6.79 -16.19 0.92
C TYR A 91 6.31 -17.05 -0.24
N GLY A 92 5.26 -17.84 0.00
CA GLY A 92 4.56 -18.62 -1.02
C GLY A 92 3.64 -17.78 -1.91
N HIS A 93 2.77 -18.47 -2.64
CA HIS A 93 1.71 -17.81 -3.39
C HIS A 93 0.75 -17.07 -2.45
N ARG A 94 0.27 -15.91 -2.87
CA ARG A 94 -0.68 -15.12 -2.07
C ARG A 94 -1.81 -14.58 -2.93
N LEU A 95 -3.01 -14.58 -2.39
CA LEU A 95 -4.12 -13.77 -2.90
C LEU A 95 -4.22 -12.53 -2.01
N VAL A 96 -4.08 -11.37 -2.62
CA VAL A 96 -4.23 -10.07 -1.96
C VAL A 96 -5.57 -9.48 -2.30
N VAL A 97 -6.28 -9.00 -1.28
CA VAL A 97 -7.58 -8.34 -1.39
C VAL A 97 -7.44 -6.95 -0.77
N ASP A 98 -7.50 -5.94 -1.61
CA ASP A 98 -7.49 -4.54 -1.21
C ASP A 98 -8.92 -4.01 -1.15
N LEU A 99 -9.26 -3.44 -0.01
CA LEU A 99 -10.55 -2.84 0.30
C LEU A 99 -10.33 -1.36 0.62
N PRO A 100 -10.43 -0.45 -0.37
CA PRO A 100 -10.31 0.98 -0.13
C PRO A 100 -11.37 1.48 0.84
N ASP A 101 -10.96 2.27 1.83
CA ASP A 101 -11.86 2.83 2.86
C ASP A 101 -12.68 4.02 2.35
N SER A 102 -12.26 4.64 1.27
CA SER A 102 -12.98 5.71 0.59
C SER A 102 -13.29 5.32 -0.85
N PRO A 103 -14.43 5.76 -1.42
CA PRO A 103 -14.62 5.62 -2.86
C PRO A 103 -13.46 6.32 -3.58
N PRO A 104 -12.93 5.73 -4.67
CA PRO A 104 -11.87 6.37 -5.43
C PRO A 104 -12.35 7.77 -5.83
N LYS A 105 -11.64 8.81 -5.36
CA LYS A 105 -11.78 10.15 -5.95
C LYS A 105 -11.52 9.96 -7.45
N PRO A 106 -12.37 10.53 -8.32
CA PRO A 106 -12.08 10.47 -9.74
C PRO A 106 -10.69 11.06 -9.96
N SER A 107 -9.77 10.23 -10.41
CA SER A 107 -8.47 10.71 -10.89
C SER A 107 -8.75 11.75 -11.95
N PRO A 108 -8.15 12.93 -11.90
CA PRO A 108 -8.27 13.87 -13.01
C PRO A 108 -7.73 13.14 -14.23
N THR A 109 -8.61 12.85 -15.17
CA THR A 109 -8.22 12.40 -16.50
C THR A 109 -7.33 13.50 -17.05
N LEU A 110 -6.04 13.24 -17.18
CA LEU A 110 -5.13 14.09 -17.94
C LEU A 110 -5.60 14.01 -19.39
N SER A 111 -6.57 14.84 -19.74
CA SER A 111 -6.79 15.21 -21.12
C SER A 111 -5.53 15.93 -21.55
N ALA A 112 -4.73 15.25 -22.36
CA ALA A 112 -3.64 15.85 -23.08
C ALA A 112 -4.24 16.81 -24.12
N SER A 113 -4.63 18.00 -23.67
CA SER A 113 -4.79 19.15 -24.56
C SER A 113 -3.41 19.75 -24.70
N ALA A 114 -2.75 19.41 -25.80
CA ALA A 114 -1.60 20.16 -26.28
C ALA A 114 -2.06 21.59 -26.62
N SER A 115 -2.00 22.47 -25.62
CA SER A 115 -2.01 23.92 -25.87
C SER A 115 -0.56 24.37 -25.76
N THR A 116 0.02 24.67 -26.92
CA THR A 116 1.22 25.50 -27.09
C THR A 116 0.86 26.91 -26.56
N GLY A 117 0.96 27.08 -25.25
CA GLY A 117 0.88 28.39 -24.59
C GLY A 117 2.27 28.69 -24.04
N SER A 118 2.88 29.76 -24.58
CA SER A 118 4.06 30.37 -23.99
C SER A 118 3.79 30.65 -22.53
N VAL A 119 4.53 29.98 -21.64
CA VAL A 119 4.53 30.33 -20.22
C VAL A 119 5.24 31.66 -20.11
N VAL A 120 4.48 32.76 -20.01
CA VAL A 120 5.00 34.01 -19.51
C VAL A 120 5.23 33.81 -18.03
N ILE A 121 6.48 33.69 -17.64
CA ILE A 121 6.87 33.72 -16.23
C ILE A 121 6.67 35.17 -15.78
N ASP A 122 5.53 35.43 -15.17
CA ASP A 122 5.32 36.69 -14.46
C ASP A 122 6.10 36.60 -13.13
N ASP A 123 7.24 37.25 -13.12
CA ASP A 123 8.20 37.29 -12.00
C ASP A 123 7.72 38.18 -10.83
N SER A 124 6.44 38.55 -10.79
CA SER A 124 5.90 39.53 -9.86
C SER A 124 4.97 38.98 -8.76
N THR A 125 4.75 37.64 -8.69
CA THR A 125 4.05 37.07 -7.54
C THR A 125 5.05 36.42 -6.59
N SER A 126 5.21 37.03 -5.43
CA SER A 126 6.06 36.64 -4.30
C SER A 126 5.91 35.16 -3.94
N ALA A 127 6.74 34.33 -4.58
CA ALA A 127 6.90 32.90 -4.25
C ALA A 127 7.67 32.69 -2.91
N ARG A 128 7.60 33.65 -1.98
CA ARG A 128 8.56 33.71 -0.86
C ARG A 128 8.00 33.36 0.52
N ASP A 129 6.77 32.88 0.62
CA ASP A 129 6.17 32.73 1.98
C ASP A 129 5.53 31.37 2.25
N ARG A 130 5.80 30.33 1.48
CA ARG A 130 5.37 28.99 1.85
C ARG A 130 6.57 28.06 2.03
N ASP A 131 6.46 27.17 3.01
CA ASP A 131 7.44 26.12 3.19
C ASP A 131 7.52 25.20 1.97
N ILE A 132 8.72 24.73 1.68
CA ILE A 132 8.95 23.61 0.76
C ILE A 132 8.47 22.34 1.46
N ILE A 133 7.52 21.65 0.85
CA ILE A 133 6.93 20.42 1.40
C ILE A 133 7.64 19.21 0.80
N VAL A 134 8.31 18.45 1.65
CA VAL A 134 9.00 17.21 1.27
C VAL A 134 8.17 16.02 1.74
N ALA A 135 7.68 15.23 0.79
CA ALA A 135 7.07 13.94 1.11
C ALA A 135 8.16 12.88 1.29
N ILE A 136 8.14 12.20 2.42
CA ILE A 136 9.05 11.11 2.74
C ILE A 136 8.27 9.81 2.65
N ASP A 137 8.71 8.92 1.78
CA ASP A 137 8.13 7.62 1.56
C ASP A 137 9.00 6.54 2.19
N ALA A 138 8.55 5.99 3.30
CA ALA A 138 9.18 4.83 3.91
C ALA A 138 8.75 3.57 3.15
N GLY A 139 9.65 2.95 2.41
CA GLY A 139 9.38 1.73 1.63
C GLY A 139 8.80 0.60 2.47
N HIS A 140 8.00 -0.28 1.84
CA HIS A 140 7.35 -1.44 2.45
C HIS A 140 6.37 -1.07 3.57
N GLY A 141 6.06 -2.01 4.49
CA GLY A 141 5.18 -1.78 5.65
C GLY A 141 4.07 -2.82 5.78
N GLY A 142 3.58 -3.02 6.99
CA GLY A 142 2.53 -4.00 7.29
C GLY A 142 2.96 -5.43 6.93
N HIS A 143 2.20 -6.08 6.06
CA HIS A 143 2.47 -7.45 5.56
C HIS A 143 3.66 -7.53 4.60
N ASP A 144 4.13 -6.43 4.06
CA ASP A 144 5.30 -6.36 3.18
C ASP A 144 6.54 -6.01 4.02
N PRO A 145 7.40 -6.98 4.34
CA PRO A 145 8.59 -6.73 5.16
C PRO A 145 9.72 -6.07 4.36
N GLY A 146 9.64 -6.07 3.01
CA GLY A 146 10.78 -5.80 2.16
C GLY A 146 11.87 -6.85 2.30
N SER A 147 13.09 -6.49 2.04
CA SER A 147 14.26 -7.34 2.22
C SER A 147 14.44 -7.76 3.69
N ILE A 148 14.95 -8.98 3.89
CA ILE A 148 15.22 -9.51 5.23
C ILE A 148 16.73 -9.66 5.40
N GLY A 149 17.29 -8.89 6.32
CA GLY A 149 18.71 -8.94 6.64
C GLY A 149 19.12 -10.26 7.31
N PRO A 150 20.43 -10.59 7.36
CA PRO A 150 20.92 -11.85 7.90
C PRO A 150 20.54 -12.11 9.36
N ALA A 151 20.30 -11.06 10.14
CA ALA A 151 19.85 -11.15 11.53
C ALA A 151 18.32 -11.15 11.68
N GLY A 152 17.56 -11.33 10.60
CA GLY A 152 16.10 -11.30 10.62
C GLY A 152 15.51 -9.88 10.66
N THR A 153 16.30 -8.85 10.42
CA THR A 153 15.83 -7.46 10.40
C THR A 153 15.05 -7.18 9.13
N TYR A 154 13.83 -6.70 9.25
CA TYR A 154 12.98 -6.34 8.12
C TYR A 154 13.30 -4.92 7.61
N GLU A 155 13.37 -4.78 6.28
CA GLU A 155 13.58 -3.50 5.61
C GLU A 155 12.55 -2.45 6.04
N LYS A 156 11.28 -2.82 6.16
CA LYS A 156 10.19 -1.92 6.57
C LYS A 156 10.45 -1.17 7.89
N HIS A 157 11.16 -1.79 8.84
CA HIS A 157 11.51 -1.16 10.11
C HIS A 157 12.66 -0.17 9.94
N ILE A 158 13.64 -0.51 9.11
CA ILE A 158 14.79 0.34 8.82
C ILE A 158 14.34 1.58 8.06
N THR A 159 13.57 1.40 6.99
CA THR A 159 13.07 2.51 6.18
C THR A 159 12.21 3.47 6.99
N LEU A 160 11.31 2.95 7.86
CA LEU A 160 10.50 3.77 8.74
C LEU A 160 11.35 4.55 9.76
N SER A 161 12.36 3.89 10.34
CA SER A 161 13.26 4.54 11.30
C SER A 161 14.07 5.68 10.67
N ILE A 162 14.58 5.45 9.44
CA ILE A 162 15.32 6.49 8.68
C ILE A 162 14.37 7.62 8.29
N ALA A 163 13.17 7.29 7.81
CA ALA A 163 12.18 8.27 7.39
C ALA A 163 11.78 9.22 8.54
N LYS A 164 11.55 8.68 9.75
CA LYS A 164 11.24 9.50 10.94
C LYS A 164 12.38 10.43 11.31
N LYS A 165 13.63 9.96 11.24
CA LYS A 165 14.80 10.82 11.48
C LYS A 165 14.92 11.94 10.44
N LEU A 166 14.65 11.61 9.17
CA LEU A 166 14.68 12.59 8.08
C LEU A 166 13.55 13.62 8.24
N GLU A 167 12.34 13.17 8.65
CA GLU A 167 11.22 14.05 8.98
C GLU A 167 11.61 15.07 10.07
N ASP A 168 12.21 14.60 11.16
CA ASP A 168 12.68 15.45 12.25
C ASP A 168 13.75 16.46 11.77
N MET A 169 14.65 16.05 10.89
CA MET A 169 15.68 16.93 10.34
C MET A 169 15.09 18.01 9.45
N ILE A 170 14.23 17.64 8.51
CA ILE A 170 13.58 18.59 7.60
C ILE A 170 12.71 19.59 8.38
N ASN A 171 11.95 19.11 9.37
CA ASN A 171 11.07 19.99 10.16
C ASN A 171 11.84 20.99 11.07
N ARG A 172 13.16 20.81 11.26
CA ARG A 172 14.03 21.80 11.94
C ARG A 172 14.56 22.87 10.98
N GLU A 173 14.51 22.62 9.69
CA GLU A 173 15.00 23.57 8.70
C GLU A 173 13.93 24.65 8.44
N ARG A 174 14.36 25.92 8.48
CA ARG A 174 13.47 27.05 8.24
C ARG A 174 12.99 27.05 6.78
N GLY A 175 11.69 27.18 6.59
CA GLY A 175 11.08 27.20 5.25
C GLY A 175 10.92 25.82 4.63
N MET A 176 11.04 24.75 5.44
CA MET A 176 10.81 23.38 5.01
C MET A 176 9.82 22.66 5.93
N ARG A 177 9.07 21.74 5.39
CA ARG A 177 8.15 20.87 6.12
C ARG A 177 8.13 19.48 5.52
N ALA A 178 8.25 18.47 6.35
CA ALA A 178 8.11 17.08 5.94
C ALA A 178 6.67 16.57 6.12
N ILE A 179 6.28 15.65 5.28
CA ILE A 179 5.11 14.79 5.47
C ILE A 179 5.50 13.34 5.18
N MET A 180 4.92 12.40 5.87
CA MET A 180 5.18 10.98 5.68
C MET A 180 4.09 10.32 4.85
N THR A 181 4.43 9.36 3.98
CA THR A 181 3.44 8.49 3.31
C THR A 181 2.86 7.48 4.27
N ARG A 182 3.65 7.02 5.24
CA ARG A 182 3.22 6.23 6.39
C ARG A 182 4.00 6.61 7.64
N GLY A 183 3.30 6.80 8.73
CA GLY A 183 3.91 7.15 10.04
C GLY A 183 4.11 5.93 10.96
N ASP A 184 3.59 4.74 10.58
CA ASP A 184 3.67 3.52 11.38
C ASP A 184 3.81 2.27 10.50
N ASP A 185 3.79 1.07 11.10
CA ASP A 185 3.94 -0.21 10.38
C ASP A 185 2.64 -0.66 9.72
N TYR A 186 2.20 0.07 8.71
CA TYR A 186 1.12 -0.34 7.80
C TYR A 186 1.56 -0.24 6.34
N TYR A 187 0.88 -1.01 5.48
CA TYR A 187 1.18 -1.04 4.06
C TYR A 187 0.53 0.12 3.31
N VAL A 188 1.31 0.80 2.49
CA VAL A 188 0.83 1.76 1.49
C VAL A 188 1.23 1.24 0.11
N SER A 189 0.25 1.11 -0.79
CA SER A 189 0.54 0.59 -2.14
C SER A 189 1.45 1.56 -2.91
N PRO A 190 2.32 1.06 -3.82
CA PRO A 190 3.23 1.92 -4.60
C PRO A 190 2.53 3.05 -5.34
N ASN A 191 1.34 2.80 -5.91
CA ASN A 191 0.57 3.83 -6.60
C ASN A 191 0.00 4.90 -5.65
N ARG A 192 -0.32 4.52 -4.41
CA ARG A 192 -0.88 5.44 -3.41
C ARG A 192 0.16 6.41 -2.83
N ARG A 193 1.43 6.02 -2.79
CA ARG A 193 2.52 6.84 -2.24
C ARG A 193 2.66 8.19 -2.95
N PRO A 194 2.78 8.26 -4.29
CA PRO A 194 2.82 9.54 -5.00
C PRO A 194 1.48 10.29 -4.96
N GLU A 195 0.35 9.60 -4.81
CA GLU A 195 -0.95 10.26 -4.63
C GLU A 195 -1.00 11.03 -3.31
N ILE A 196 -0.54 10.42 -2.20
CA ILE A 196 -0.44 11.10 -0.89
C ILE A 196 0.43 12.36 -1.01
N ALA A 197 1.58 12.27 -1.69
CA ALA A 197 2.45 13.41 -1.91
C ALA A 197 1.72 14.54 -2.66
N ARG A 198 1.01 14.22 -3.75
CA ARG A 198 0.23 15.19 -4.52
C ARG A 198 -0.93 15.80 -3.73
N GLU A 199 -1.68 14.99 -2.98
CA GLU A 199 -2.78 15.46 -2.11
C GLU A 199 -2.29 16.45 -1.05
N LYS A 200 -1.09 16.22 -0.53
CA LYS A 200 -0.43 17.10 0.43
C LYS A 200 0.33 18.27 -0.22
N LYS A 201 0.27 18.39 -1.55
CA LYS A 201 0.95 19.43 -2.36
C LYS A 201 2.46 19.44 -2.09
N ALA A 202 3.07 18.26 -1.98
CA ALA A 202 4.51 18.13 -1.82
C ALA A 202 5.25 18.59 -3.07
N ASP A 203 6.35 19.29 -2.86
CA ASP A 203 7.25 19.79 -3.91
C ASP A 203 8.25 18.69 -4.31
N LEU A 204 8.57 17.78 -3.39
CA LEU A 204 9.52 16.69 -3.58
C LEU A 204 8.98 15.42 -2.92
N LEU A 205 9.20 14.26 -3.54
CA LEU A 205 8.97 12.94 -2.96
C LEU A 205 10.32 12.20 -2.85
N ILE A 206 10.68 11.80 -1.64
CA ILE A 206 11.88 11.00 -1.35
C ILE A 206 11.42 9.63 -0.88
N SER A 207 11.72 8.58 -1.67
CA SER A 207 11.45 7.20 -1.28
C SER A 207 12.71 6.56 -0.70
N ILE A 208 12.59 5.89 0.44
CA ILE A 208 13.67 5.28 1.20
C ILE A 208 13.52 3.77 1.16
N HIS A 209 14.55 3.10 0.67
CA HIS A 209 14.67 1.66 0.60
C HIS A 209 16.00 1.17 1.18
N ALA A 210 16.09 -0.10 1.50
CA ALA A 210 17.31 -0.77 1.96
C ALA A 210 17.43 -2.12 1.25
N ASP A 211 17.88 -2.06 -0.01
CA ASP A 211 17.95 -3.21 -0.89
C ASP A 211 18.86 -4.33 -0.34
N ALA A 212 18.44 -5.58 -0.50
CA ALA A 212 19.28 -6.73 -0.26
C ALA A 212 20.05 -7.08 -1.54
N PHE A 213 21.27 -7.56 -1.37
CA PHE A 213 22.07 -8.13 -2.43
C PHE A 213 22.49 -9.55 -2.10
N SER A 214 22.59 -10.41 -3.12
CA SER A 214 22.92 -11.82 -2.95
C SER A 214 24.35 -12.09 -2.43
N GLN A 215 25.23 -11.09 -2.53
CA GLN A 215 26.61 -11.14 -2.05
C GLN A 215 26.80 -10.14 -0.90
N PRO A 216 27.55 -10.48 0.15
CA PRO A 216 27.72 -9.64 1.35
C PRO A 216 28.68 -8.45 1.16
N GLN A 217 29.41 -8.38 0.05
CA GLN A 217 30.44 -7.37 -0.20
C GLN A 217 29.90 -5.97 -0.57
N PRO A 218 28.78 -5.82 -1.34
CA PRO A 218 28.28 -4.50 -1.69
C PRO A 218 27.91 -3.70 -0.45
N ARG A 219 28.44 -2.48 -0.38
CA ARG A 219 28.16 -1.51 0.70
C ARG A 219 28.04 -0.12 0.10
N GLY A 220 27.27 0.73 0.74
CA GLY A 220 27.07 2.11 0.33
C GLY A 220 25.61 2.43 0.09
N GLY A 221 25.35 3.63 -0.43
CA GLY A 221 24.03 4.10 -0.83
C GLY A 221 24.05 4.59 -2.27
N SER A 222 22.89 4.58 -2.90
CA SER A 222 22.66 5.18 -4.21
C SER A 222 21.45 6.10 -4.15
N VAL A 223 21.46 7.14 -4.96
CA VAL A 223 20.33 8.04 -5.15
C VAL A 223 19.90 7.97 -6.60
N TRP A 224 18.62 7.68 -6.81
CA TRP A 224 18.01 7.62 -8.13
C TRP A 224 17.08 8.80 -8.30
N VAL A 225 17.22 9.51 -9.42
CA VAL A 225 16.36 10.64 -9.78
C VAL A 225 15.55 10.27 -11.01
N LEU A 226 14.24 10.46 -10.93
CA LEU A 226 13.35 10.31 -12.07
C LEU A 226 13.40 11.60 -12.90
N SER A 227 13.68 11.46 -14.17
CA SER A 227 13.70 12.55 -15.17
C SER A 227 12.39 12.58 -15.95
#